data_5ed37b96775506c1a4e229c7ce7e1d72
#
_entry.id   5ed37b96775506c1a4e229c7ce7e1d72
#
_cell.length_a   1.000
_cell.length_b   1.000
_cell.length_c   1.000
_cell.angle_alpha   90.00
_cell.angle_beta   90.00
_cell.angle_gamma   90.00
#
_symmetry.space_group_name_H-M   'P 1'
#
loop_
_entity.id
_entity.type
_entity.pdbx_description
1 polymer ?
#
loop_
_entity_poly.entity_id
_entity_poly.type
_entity_poly.pdbx_seq_one_letter_code
_entity_poly.pdbx_strand_id
1 'polypeptide(L)'
;NSDGQVYDRGLIHPNLGYEKYYGGYDMQMESYQLDRHLINGFDEMTEGDPFYSFVITYSAHGPYGEENGVYQAHAEEAQAAAQRTDGNYVYAVAGAMETDLFIGELVDRLTQEGLLEDTVLIFYADHYDYYMMDDQLNMQIKGVDNGNLLQHTDFFIWSADLAPTQIDKVTSSLDVLPTVANLFGLDTSGAFLAGHDGLGDQGGYVFFSDGSWYDGTTYWSSKNGGAGDEARSAEINRITTLSNRVLAGNYYGTAEQSP
;
A
#
# COMPACT_ATOMS: atom_id res chain seq x y z
N ASN A 1 9.94 10.47 1.32
CA ASN A 1 9.73 11.77 0.71
C ASN A 1 9.69 12.95 1.68
N SER A 2 10.00 12.77 2.90
CA SER A 2 10.11 13.81 3.91
C SER A 2 11.38 13.60 4.73
N ASP A 3 11.69 14.57 5.58
CA ASP A 3 12.87 14.57 6.45
C ASP A 3 12.76 13.63 7.68
N GLY A 4 11.92 12.63 7.65
CA GLY A 4 11.70 11.69 8.75
C GLY A 4 10.90 12.25 9.92
N GLN A 5 10.58 13.55 9.92
CA GLN A 5 9.79 14.18 10.99
C GLN A 5 8.29 14.01 10.76
N VAL A 6 7.85 13.84 9.50
CA VAL A 6 6.45 13.60 9.20
C VAL A 6 6.03 12.25 9.78
N TYR A 7 5.08 12.26 10.69
CA TYR A 7 4.62 11.09 11.46
C TYR A 7 5.73 10.38 12.24
N ASP A 8 6.80 11.06 12.59
CA ASP A 8 7.97 10.48 13.28
C ASP A 8 8.54 9.23 12.60
N ARG A 9 8.47 9.17 11.26
CA ARG A 9 8.89 7.99 10.49
C ARG A 9 10.34 7.60 10.74
N GLY A 10 11.23 8.58 10.90
CA GLY A 10 12.64 8.35 11.24
C GLY A 10 12.85 7.64 12.59
N LEU A 11 11.85 7.67 13.48
CA LEU A 11 11.83 6.94 14.75
C LEU A 11 11.06 5.62 14.64
N ILE A 12 9.91 5.65 13.96
CA ILE A 12 9.01 4.49 13.88
C ILE A 12 9.65 3.35 13.08
N HIS A 13 10.22 3.63 11.90
CA HIS A 13 10.79 2.58 11.05
C HIS A 13 11.93 1.81 11.72
N PRO A 14 12.93 2.44 12.36
CA PRO A 14 13.93 1.70 13.13
C PRO A 14 13.33 0.84 14.25
N ASN A 15 12.29 1.33 14.93
CA ASN A 15 11.59 0.57 15.97
C ASN A 15 10.79 -0.64 15.40
N LEU A 16 10.49 -0.63 14.10
CA LEU A 16 9.89 -1.75 13.38
C LEU A 16 10.93 -2.76 12.84
N GLY A 17 12.22 -2.52 13.10
CA GLY A 17 13.29 -3.41 12.69
C GLY A 17 14.03 -3.01 11.42
N TYR A 18 13.70 -1.87 10.82
CA TYR A 18 14.50 -1.35 9.69
C TYR A 18 15.84 -0.83 10.20
N GLU A 19 16.91 -1.20 9.55
CA GLU A 19 18.27 -0.77 9.92
C GLU A 19 18.49 0.72 9.67
N LYS A 20 17.92 1.24 8.59
CA LYS A 20 18.09 2.62 8.15
C LYS A 20 16.77 3.22 7.65
N TYR A 21 16.66 4.53 7.80
CA TYR A 21 15.62 5.35 7.22
C TYR A 21 16.26 6.47 6.40
N TYR A 22 15.81 6.60 5.15
CA TYR A 22 16.25 7.65 4.25
C TYR A 22 15.10 8.60 3.93
N GLY A 23 15.27 9.87 4.22
CA GLY A 23 14.35 10.93 3.81
C GLY A 23 14.73 11.51 2.44
N GLY A 24 13.86 12.36 1.90
CA GLY A 24 14.14 13.02 0.62
C GLY A 24 15.42 13.86 0.61
N TYR A 25 15.82 14.38 1.76
CA TYR A 25 17.10 15.12 1.89
C TYR A 25 18.32 14.19 1.76
N ASP A 26 18.25 13.03 2.40
CA ASP A 26 19.33 12.03 2.33
C ASP A 26 19.54 11.53 0.90
N MET A 27 18.44 11.35 0.16
CA MET A 27 18.43 10.93 -1.25
C MET A 27 18.64 12.09 -2.24
N GLN A 28 18.98 13.29 -1.76
CA GLN A 28 19.24 14.48 -2.58
C GLN A 28 18.11 14.80 -3.57
N MET A 29 16.87 14.59 -3.16
CA MET A 29 15.69 14.88 -3.98
C MET A 29 15.56 16.39 -4.19
N GLU A 30 15.56 16.82 -5.45
CA GLU A 30 15.31 18.22 -5.82
C GLU A 30 13.88 18.63 -5.50
N SER A 31 12.93 17.70 -5.63
CA SER A 31 11.53 17.87 -5.26
C SER A 31 10.99 16.59 -4.66
N TYR A 32 10.44 16.69 -3.44
CA TYR A 32 9.74 15.58 -2.80
C TYR A 32 8.42 15.21 -3.49
N GLN A 33 7.93 16.05 -4.39
CA GLN A 33 6.70 15.84 -5.14
C GLN A 33 6.88 14.91 -6.35
N LEU A 34 8.12 14.71 -6.81
CA LEU A 34 8.42 13.91 -7.99
C LEU A 34 9.05 12.58 -7.59
N ASP A 35 8.29 11.51 -7.69
CA ASP A 35 8.73 10.17 -7.30
C ASP A 35 9.94 9.67 -8.11
N ARG A 36 10.13 10.16 -9.36
CA ARG A 36 11.33 9.84 -10.14
C ARG A 36 12.63 10.12 -9.41
N HIS A 37 12.65 11.12 -8.52
CA HIS A 37 13.85 11.43 -7.73
C HIS A 37 14.16 10.38 -6.66
N LEU A 38 13.25 9.47 -6.34
CA LEU A 38 13.53 8.34 -5.44
C LEU A 38 14.62 7.42 -6.00
N ILE A 39 14.81 7.39 -7.32
CA ILE A 39 15.86 6.60 -7.94
C ILE A 39 17.28 7.03 -7.52
N ASN A 40 17.45 8.27 -7.05
CA ASN A 40 18.73 8.73 -6.48
C ASN A 40 19.17 7.93 -5.25
N GLY A 41 18.21 7.28 -4.56
CA GLY A 41 18.46 6.39 -3.43
C GLY A 41 18.56 4.90 -3.83
N PHE A 42 18.84 4.61 -5.11
CA PHE A 42 18.88 3.22 -5.57
C PHE A 42 19.94 2.39 -4.84
N ASP A 43 21.12 2.92 -4.64
CA ASP A 43 22.21 2.20 -3.98
C ASP A 43 21.87 1.91 -2.50
N GLU A 44 21.15 2.84 -1.84
CA GLU A 44 20.63 2.66 -0.50
C GLU A 44 19.47 1.66 -0.44
N MET A 45 18.61 1.61 -1.48
CA MET A 45 17.51 0.66 -1.56
C MET A 45 18.00 -0.78 -1.76
N THR A 46 19.15 -0.95 -2.38
CA THR A 46 19.73 -2.26 -2.72
C THR A 46 20.93 -2.62 -1.86
N GLU A 47 21.18 -1.87 -0.78
CA GLU A 47 22.27 -2.15 0.15
C GLU A 47 22.05 -3.46 0.88
N GLY A 48 23.06 -4.35 0.83
CA GLY A 48 23.03 -5.67 1.48
C GLY A 48 22.75 -6.83 0.53
N ASP A 49 22.92 -8.04 1.07
CA ASP A 49 22.64 -9.28 0.36
C ASP A 49 22.22 -10.36 1.39
N PRO A 50 20.92 -10.66 1.51
CA PRO A 50 19.79 -10.04 0.80
C PRO A 50 19.46 -8.62 1.30
N PHE A 51 18.71 -7.86 0.51
CA PHE A 51 18.15 -6.57 0.92
C PHE A 51 16.64 -6.61 1.05
N TYR A 52 16.09 -5.70 1.86
CA TYR A 52 14.66 -5.42 1.97
C TYR A 52 14.45 -3.91 2.03
N SER A 53 13.71 -3.37 1.08
CA SER A 53 13.43 -1.94 1.00
C SER A 53 11.93 -1.65 0.98
N PHE A 54 11.51 -0.74 1.84
CA PHE A 54 10.15 -0.22 1.89
C PHE A 54 10.14 1.23 1.37
N VAL A 55 9.63 1.42 0.16
CA VAL A 55 9.62 2.71 -0.53
C VAL A 55 8.22 3.33 -0.45
N ILE A 56 8.14 4.57 0.01
CA ILE A 56 6.90 5.33 0.09
C ILE A 56 6.92 6.39 -1.01
N THR A 57 6.05 6.23 -2.01
CA THR A 57 5.83 7.22 -3.06
C THR A 57 4.94 8.37 -2.57
N TYR A 58 4.93 9.49 -3.31
CA TYR A 58 4.17 10.68 -2.91
C TYR A 58 3.42 11.34 -4.06
N SER A 59 3.86 11.17 -5.29
CA SER A 59 3.36 11.94 -6.44
C SER A 59 1.86 11.81 -6.68
N ALA A 60 1.30 10.64 -6.37
CA ALA A 60 -0.14 10.39 -6.47
C ALA A 60 -0.94 10.91 -5.27
N HIS A 61 -0.28 11.48 -4.24
CA HIS A 61 -0.94 11.97 -3.03
C HIS A 61 -1.42 13.43 -3.20
N GLY A 62 -2.66 13.72 -2.85
CA GLY A 62 -3.17 15.10 -2.76
C GLY A 62 -2.54 15.91 -1.61
N PRO A 63 -2.87 17.19 -1.47
CA PRO A 63 -3.89 17.90 -2.25
C PRO A 63 -3.45 18.18 -3.68
N TYR A 64 -4.38 18.05 -4.60
CA TYR A 64 -4.15 18.32 -6.02
C TYR A 64 -4.29 19.80 -6.34
N GLY A 65 -3.64 20.24 -7.43
CA GLY A 65 -3.75 21.60 -7.90
C GLY A 65 -2.97 21.85 -9.18
N GLU A 66 -3.38 22.85 -9.91
CA GLU A 66 -2.76 23.26 -11.17
C GLU A 66 -1.30 23.72 -10.98
N GLU A 67 -1.01 24.31 -9.81
CA GLU A 67 0.34 24.77 -9.42
C GLU A 67 1.24 23.62 -8.92
N ASN A 68 0.72 22.40 -8.84
CA ASN A 68 1.48 21.25 -8.35
C ASN A 68 2.53 20.84 -9.40
N GLY A 69 3.80 20.71 -8.98
CA GLY A 69 4.91 20.36 -9.86
C GLY A 69 4.73 19.03 -10.59
N VAL A 70 4.02 18.07 -9.99
CA VAL A 70 3.66 16.79 -10.62
C VAL A 70 2.72 17.01 -11.80
N TYR A 71 1.64 17.79 -11.60
CA TYR A 71 0.73 18.10 -12.69
C TYR A 71 1.44 18.87 -13.81
N GLN A 72 2.24 19.88 -13.47
CA GLN A 72 2.98 20.64 -14.46
C GLN A 72 3.95 19.79 -15.29
N ALA A 73 4.51 18.76 -14.69
CA ALA A 73 5.41 17.82 -15.39
C ALA A 73 4.69 16.93 -16.40
N HIS A 74 3.39 16.65 -16.20
CA HIS A 74 2.62 15.67 -16.97
C HIS A 74 1.31 16.22 -17.56
N ALA A 75 1.10 17.54 -17.56
CA ALA A 75 -0.21 18.13 -17.85
C ALA A 75 -0.81 17.72 -19.21
N GLU A 76 -0.01 17.70 -20.26
CA GLU A 76 -0.47 17.36 -21.61
C GLU A 76 -0.87 15.89 -21.72
N GLU A 77 -0.01 14.98 -21.24
CA GLU A 77 -0.26 13.54 -21.26
C GLU A 77 -1.43 13.17 -20.36
N ALA A 78 -1.51 13.76 -19.16
CA ALA A 78 -2.58 13.49 -18.22
C ALA A 78 -3.95 13.97 -18.75
N GLN A 79 -4.02 15.14 -19.39
CA GLN A 79 -5.24 15.62 -20.04
C GLN A 79 -5.68 14.69 -21.17
N ALA A 80 -4.72 14.24 -21.99
CA ALA A 80 -4.99 13.34 -23.10
C ALA A 80 -5.47 11.96 -22.61
N ALA A 81 -4.84 11.40 -21.59
CA ALA A 81 -5.22 10.10 -21.00
C ALA A 81 -6.58 10.18 -20.29
N ALA A 82 -6.81 11.24 -19.52
CA ALA A 82 -8.06 11.46 -18.80
C ALA A 82 -9.22 11.84 -19.74
N GLN A 83 -8.95 12.25 -20.98
CA GLN A 83 -9.92 12.79 -21.94
C GLN A 83 -10.71 13.99 -21.38
N ARG A 84 -10.06 14.79 -20.53
CA ARG A 84 -10.61 16.00 -19.91
C ARG A 84 -9.46 16.95 -19.58
N THR A 85 -9.77 18.22 -19.32
CA THR A 85 -8.79 19.28 -19.13
C THR A 85 -8.77 19.87 -17.72
N ASP A 86 -9.65 19.42 -16.85
CA ASP A 86 -9.88 20.01 -15.52
C ASP A 86 -10.12 18.96 -14.44
N GLY A 87 -9.97 19.43 -13.22
CA GLY A 87 -10.37 18.72 -12.01
C GLY A 87 -9.34 17.75 -11.46
N ASN A 88 -9.63 17.30 -10.27
CA ASN A 88 -8.73 16.45 -9.48
C ASN A 88 -8.43 15.10 -10.14
N TYR A 89 -9.33 14.61 -10.98
CA TYR A 89 -9.09 13.38 -11.74
C TYR A 89 -7.89 13.49 -12.69
N VAL A 90 -7.75 14.61 -13.39
CA VAL A 90 -6.59 14.85 -14.27
C VAL A 90 -5.30 14.94 -13.45
N TYR A 91 -5.38 15.58 -12.29
CA TYR A 91 -4.23 15.70 -11.39
C TYR A 91 -3.83 14.33 -10.79
N ALA A 92 -4.82 13.49 -10.43
CA ALA A 92 -4.57 12.12 -9.99
C ALA A 92 -3.90 11.28 -11.08
N VAL A 93 -4.35 11.43 -12.35
CA VAL A 93 -3.70 10.77 -13.50
C VAL A 93 -2.25 11.21 -13.66
N ALA A 94 -1.96 12.52 -13.52
CA ALA A 94 -0.59 13.03 -13.55
C ALA A 94 0.28 12.43 -12.43
N GLY A 95 -0.28 12.30 -11.22
CA GLY A 95 0.39 11.65 -10.10
C GLY A 95 0.71 10.18 -10.36
N ALA A 96 -0.25 9.44 -10.91
CA ALA A 96 -0.06 8.04 -11.29
C ALA A 96 1.03 7.89 -12.37
N MET A 97 1.08 8.79 -13.36
CA MET A 97 2.14 8.80 -14.39
C MET A 97 3.52 9.02 -13.81
N GLU A 98 3.65 9.89 -12.82
CA GLU A 98 4.94 10.14 -12.16
C GLU A 98 5.41 8.92 -11.36
N THR A 99 4.49 8.27 -10.64
CA THR A 99 4.81 7.03 -9.92
C THR A 99 5.16 5.88 -10.89
N ASP A 100 4.44 5.76 -12.01
CA ASP A 100 4.72 4.78 -13.06
C ASP A 100 6.11 4.99 -13.68
N LEU A 101 6.49 6.25 -13.92
CA LEU A 101 7.84 6.60 -14.39
C LEU A 101 8.93 6.15 -13.41
N PHE A 102 8.74 6.41 -12.12
CA PHE A 102 9.68 5.94 -11.09
C PHE A 102 9.79 4.40 -11.08
N ILE A 103 8.66 3.70 -11.17
CA ILE A 103 8.66 2.22 -11.22
C ILE A 103 9.42 1.73 -12.46
N GLY A 104 9.20 2.35 -13.61
CA GLY A 104 9.94 2.05 -14.84
C GLY A 104 11.46 2.22 -14.67
N GLU A 105 11.89 3.34 -14.12
CA GLU A 105 13.31 3.62 -13.84
C GLU A 105 13.91 2.64 -12.83
N LEU A 106 13.15 2.25 -11.80
CA LEU A 106 13.57 1.25 -10.81
C LEU A 106 13.80 -0.12 -11.47
N VAL A 107 12.86 -0.57 -12.31
CA VAL A 107 12.97 -1.84 -13.05
C VAL A 107 14.16 -1.82 -14.01
N ASP A 108 14.35 -0.71 -14.72
CA ASP A 108 15.48 -0.53 -15.63
C ASP A 108 16.82 -0.59 -14.87
N ARG A 109 16.90 0.06 -13.71
CA ARG A 109 18.12 0.07 -12.90
C ARG A 109 18.41 -1.31 -12.30
N LEU A 110 17.39 -2.00 -11.74
CA LEU A 110 17.53 -3.38 -11.27
C LEU A 110 18.02 -4.32 -12.38
N THR A 111 17.51 -4.13 -13.61
CA THR A 111 17.94 -4.90 -14.78
C THR A 111 19.42 -4.62 -15.12
N GLN A 112 19.84 -3.35 -15.16
CA GLN A 112 21.20 -2.96 -15.48
C GLN A 112 22.21 -3.50 -14.47
N GLU A 113 21.86 -3.54 -13.19
CA GLU A 113 22.69 -4.07 -12.11
C GLU A 113 22.60 -5.61 -11.98
N GLY A 114 21.75 -6.27 -12.79
CA GLY A 114 21.55 -7.73 -12.75
C GLY A 114 20.83 -8.24 -11.52
N LEU A 115 20.06 -7.39 -10.86
CA LEU A 115 19.34 -7.71 -9.63
C LEU A 115 17.86 -8.09 -9.86
N LEU A 116 17.28 -7.74 -11.02
CA LEU A 116 15.84 -7.85 -11.24
C LEU A 116 15.33 -9.29 -11.12
N GLU A 117 16.09 -10.27 -11.63
CA GLU A 117 15.66 -11.67 -11.61
C GLU A 117 15.59 -12.27 -10.20
N ASP A 118 16.38 -11.73 -9.27
CA ASP A 118 16.40 -12.16 -7.86
C ASP A 118 15.61 -11.21 -6.94
N THR A 119 14.83 -10.28 -7.52
CA THR A 119 14.06 -9.30 -6.77
C THR A 119 12.56 -9.57 -6.90
N VAL A 120 11.85 -9.51 -5.78
CA VAL A 120 10.38 -9.47 -5.74
C VAL A 120 9.92 -8.04 -5.51
N LEU A 121 9.09 -7.53 -6.41
CA LEU A 121 8.49 -6.20 -6.30
C LEU A 121 7.04 -6.35 -5.81
N ILE A 122 6.71 -5.63 -4.74
CA ILE A 122 5.40 -5.69 -4.10
C ILE A 122 4.82 -4.28 -4.03
N PHE A 123 3.64 -4.09 -4.63
CA PHE A 123 2.98 -2.79 -4.72
C PHE A 123 1.61 -2.85 -4.08
N TYR A 124 1.34 -1.92 -3.19
CA TYR A 124 0.02 -1.72 -2.60
C TYR A 124 -0.15 -0.27 -2.16
N ALA A 125 -1.38 0.20 -2.11
CA ALA A 125 -1.67 1.52 -1.61
C ALA A 125 -1.96 1.49 -0.10
N ASP A 126 -1.55 2.53 0.62
CA ASP A 126 -1.85 2.73 2.03
C ASP A 126 -3.31 3.21 2.25
N HIS A 127 -3.90 3.86 1.23
CA HIS A 127 -5.30 4.29 1.20
C HIS A 127 -5.77 4.53 -0.24
N TYR A 128 -7.09 4.66 -0.43
CA TYR A 128 -7.66 5.08 -1.71
C TYR A 128 -7.49 6.60 -1.94
N ASP A 129 -7.71 7.03 -3.17
CA ASP A 129 -7.60 8.44 -3.54
C ASP A 129 -8.82 9.26 -3.09
N TYR A 130 -8.83 9.64 -1.82
CA TYR A 130 -9.87 10.51 -1.24
C TYR A 130 -9.71 11.99 -1.62
N TYR A 131 -8.54 12.40 -2.11
CA TYR A 131 -8.30 13.75 -2.60
C TYR A 131 -8.94 14.08 -3.95
N MET A 132 -9.50 13.08 -4.63
CA MET A 132 -10.38 13.32 -5.76
C MET A 132 -11.53 14.29 -5.42
N MET A 133 -11.97 14.31 -4.15
CA MET A 133 -13.05 15.17 -3.63
C MET A 133 -14.37 15.05 -4.41
N ASP A 134 -14.55 13.94 -5.13
CA ASP A 134 -15.73 13.58 -5.90
C ASP A 134 -15.98 12.08 -5.77
N ASP A 135 -16.62 11.67 -4.68
CA ASP A 135 -16.93 10.28 -4.39
C ASP A 135 -17.85 9.65 -5.43
N GLN A 136 -18.72 10.44 -6.08
CA GLN A 136 -19.61 9.92 -7.12
C GLN A 136 -18.84 9.54 -8.38
N LEU A 137 -17.94 10.40 -8.83
CA LEU A 137 -17.04 10.09 -9.94
C LEU A 137 -16.14 8.90 -9.61
N ASN A 138 -15.58 8.89 -8.41
CA ASN A 138 -14.72 7.80 -7.93
C ASN A 138 -15.47 6.47 -7.90
N MET A 139 -16.70 6.43 -7.36
CA MET A 139 -17.55 5.23 -7.38
C MET A 139 -17.89 4.79 -8.79
N GLN A 140 -18.17 5.75 -9.70
CA GLN A 140 -18.43 5.44 -11.10
C GLN A 140 -17.22 4.83 -11.81
N ILE A 141 -16.02 5.39 -11.59
CA ILE A 141 -14.76 4.89 -12.18
C ILE A 141 -14.47 3.47 -11.67
N LYS A 142 -14.65 3.23 -10.38
CA LYS A 142 -14.41 1.93 -9.74
C LYS A 142 -15.55 0.92 -9.93
N GLY A 143 -16.69 1.33 -10.47
CA GLY A 143 -17.85 0.45 -10.67
C GLY A 143 -18.49 -0.02 -9.37
N VAL A 144 -18.42 0.78 -8.29
CA VAL A 144 -18.98 0.46 -6.97
C VAL A 144 -20.10 1.43 -6.60
N ASP A 145 -21.01 0.99 -5.74
CA ASP A 145 -22.17 1.76 -5.26
C ASP A 145 -22.15 2.00 -3.74
N ASN A 146 -21.04 1.70 -3.10
CA ASN A 146 -20.90 1.73 -1.63
C ASN A 146 -19.60 2.47 -1.24
N GLY A 147 -19.72 3.40 -0.29
CA GLY A 147 -18.58 4.21 0.16
C GLY A 147 -17.45 3.41 0.82
N ASN A 148 -17.73 2.25 1.44
CA ASN A 148 -16.67 1.39 1.94
C ASN A 148 -15.94 0.67 0.80
N LEU A 149 -16.67 0.22 -0.24
CA LEU A 149 -16.07 -0.41 -1.42
C LEU A 149 -15.30 0.60 -2.29
N LEU A 150 -15.57 1.89 -2.15
CA LEU A 150 -14.76 2.94 -2.76
C LEU A 150 -13.29 2.88 -2.34
N GLN A 151 -13.01 2.35 -1.15
CA GLN A 151 -11.64 2.23 -0.60
C GLN A 151 -10.80 1.14 -1.28
N HIS A 152 -11.37 0.38 -2.23
CA HIS A 152 -10.63 -0.62 -2.99
C HIS A 152 -9.43 0.00 -3.73
N THR A 153 -8.27 -0.67 -3.61
CA THR A 153 -7.03 -0.37 -4.33
C THR A 153 -6.42 -1.67 -4.83
N ASP A 154 -5.52 -1.56 -5.79
CA ASP A 154 -4.86 -2.73 -6.35
C ASP A 154 -3.70 -3.20 -5.47
N PHE A 155 -3.41 -4.50 -5.54
CA PHE A 155 -2.27 -5.16 -4.92
C PHE A 155 -1.57 -6.02 -5.96
N PHE A 156 -0.29 -5.76 -6.20
CA PHE A 156 0.52 -6.46 -7.20
C PHE A 156 1.75 -7.09 -6.56
N ILE A 157 2.07 -8.30 -6.97
CA ILE A 157 3.35 -8.95 -6.70
C ILE A 157 3.96 -9.33 -8.03
N TRP A 158 5.20 -8.92 -8.26
CA TRP A 158 5.96 -9.28 -9.43
C TRP A 158 7.26 -9.98 -9.03
N SER A 159 7.59 -11.05 -9.73
CA SER A 159 8.88 -11.75 -9.70
C SER A 159 9.12 -12.40 -11.04
N ALA A 160 10.37 -12.54 -11.44
CA ALA A 160 10.74 -13.23 -12.67
C ALA A 160 10.26 -14.70 -12.71
N ASP A 161 10.14 -15.31 -11.54
CA ASP A 161 9.71 -16.72 -11.39
C ASP A 161 8.19 -16.92 -11.40
N LEU A 162 7.40 -15.84 -11.30
CA LEU A 162 5.96 -15.92 -11.23
C LEU A 162 5.31 -15.80 -12.60
N ALA A 163 4.47 -16.76 -12.95
CA ALA A 163 3.59 -16.63 -14.11
C ALA A 163 2.50 -15.58 -13.83
N PRO A 164 2.15 -14.74 -14.83
CA PRO A 164 1.05 -13.80 -14.68
C PRO A 164 -0.24 -14.52 -14.28
N THR A 165 -0.79 -14.15 -13.14
CA THR A 165 -1.99 -14.77 -12.58
C THR A 165 -2.86 -13.67 -11.96
N GLN A 166 -4.15 -13.68 -12.27
CA GLN A 166 -5.12 -12.83 -11.59
C GLN A 166 -5.75 -13.60 -10.44
N ILE A 167 -5.79 -12.97 -9.27
CA ILE A 167 -6.40 -13.52 -8.06
C ILE A 167 -7.59 -12.65 -7.69
N ASP A 168 -8.79 -13.20 -7.88
CA ASP A 168 -10.06 -12.49 -7.63
C ASP A 168 -10.48 -12.49 -6.14
N LYS A 169 -9.60 -13.00 -5.27
CA LYS A 169 -9.84 -12.99 -3.82
C LYS A 169 -9.75 -11.58 -3.27
N VAL A 170 -10.75 -11.20 -2.47
CA VAL A 170 -10.69 -9.94 -1.72
C VAL A 170 -9.60 -10.02 -0.66
N THR A 171 -8.73 -9.02 -0.66
CA THR A 171 -7.67 -8.83 0.32
C THR A 171 -7.73 -7.43 0.91
N SER A 172 -7.03 -7.23 2.00
CA SER A 172 -6.84 -5.93 2.65
C SER A 172 -5.36 -5.66 2.91
N SER A 173 -5.01 -4.47 3.35
CA SER A 173 -3.64 -4.16 3.78
C SER A 173 -3.13 -5.06 4.92
N LEU A 174 -4.03 -5.67 5.70
CA LEU A 174 -3.68 -6.65 6.74
C LEU A 174 -3.12 -7.95 6.16
N ASP A 175 -3.48 -8.26 4.92
CA ASP A 175 -3.12 -9.51 4.24
C ASP A 175 -1.75 -9.43 3.56
N VAL A 176 -1.18 -8.23 3.42
CA VAL A 176 0.14 -8.04 2.79
C VAL A 176 1.22 -8.81 3.55
N LEU A 177 1.35 -8.60 4.86
CA LEU A 177 2.38 -9.26 5.66
C LEU A 177 2.28 -10.79 5.66
N PRO A 178 1.13 -11.43 5.93
CA PRO A 178 1.03 -12.88 5.88
C PRO A 178 1.26 -13.43 4.46
N THR A 179 0.86 -12.72 3.42
CA THR A 179 1.12 -13.11 2.02
C THR A 179 2.61 -13.11 1.71
N VAL A 180 3.31 -12.03 2.07
CA VAL A 180 4.76 -11.91 1.89
C VAL A 180 5.49 -12.96 2.72
N ALA A 181 5.09 -13.15 3.97
CA ALA A 181 5.71 -14.14 4.85
C ALA A 181 5.60 -15.56 4.27
N ASN A 182 4.43 -15.93 3.73
CA ASN A 182 4.26 -17.22 3.06
C ASN A 182 5.09 -17.32 1.78
N LEU A 183 5.09 -16.27 0.95
CA LEU A 183 5.86 -16.23 -0.30
C LEU A 183 7.36 -16.49 -0.08
N PHE A 184 7.90 -15.94 1.01
CA PHE A 184 9.32 -16.12 1.37
C PHE A 184 9.57 -17.27 2.36
N GLY A 185 8.55 -18.04 2.73
CA GLY A 185 8.69 -19.15 3.67
C GLY A 185 9.13 -18.75 5.08
N LEU A 186 8.76 -17.53 5.52
CA LEU A 186 9.13 -17.02 6.84
C LEU A 186 8.32 -17.70 7.94
N ASP A 187 9.00 -18.05 9.04
CA ASP A 187 8.32 -18.57 10.22
C ASP A 187 7.60 -17.46 10.97
N THR A 188 6.28 -17.50 10.93
CA THR A 188 5.40 -16.58 11.66
C THR A 188 4.76 -17.22 12.89
N SER A 189 5.25 -18.40 13.32
CA SER A 189 4.76 -19.07 14.52
C SER A 189 5.05 -18.21 15.76
N GLY A 190 4.04 -17.78 16.46
CA GLY A 190 4.16 -16.86 17.59
C GLY A 190 3.94 -15.39 17.26
N ALA A 191 3.82 -15.02 15.99
CA ALA A 191 3.35 -13.70 15.60
C ALA A 191 1.82 -13.62 15.59
N PHE A 192 1.28 -12.47 16.00
CA PHE A 192 -0.13 -12.17 15.78
C PHE A 192 -0.28 -11.52 14.41
N LEU A 193 -0.80 -12.26 13.44
CA LEU A 193 -1.18 -11.75 12.13
C LEU A 193 -2.69 -11.55 12.10
N ALA A 194 -3.12 -10.32 11.84
CA ALA A 194 -4.54 -9.98 11.77
C ALA A 194 -5.17 -10.33 10.41
N GLY A 195 -4.34 -10.42 9.38
CA GLY A 195 -4.73 -10.78 8.01
C GLY A 195 -4.51 -12.26 7.69
N HIS A 196 -4.77 -12.61 6.45
CA HIS A 196 -4.65 -13.94 5.88
C HIS A 196 -3.71 -13.92 4.67
N ASP A 197 -3.16 -15.07 4.32
CA ASP A 197 -2.42 -15.20 3.06
C ASP A 197 -3.33 -15.00 1.85
N GLY A 198 -3.07 -13.95 1.07
CA GLY A 198 -3.82 -13.65 -0.16
C GLY A 198 -3.66 -14.71 -1.25
N LEU A 199 -2.58 -15.48 -1.23
CA LEU A 199 -2.29 -16.57 -2.17
C LEU A 199 -2.84 -17.92 -1.72
N GLY A 200 -3.24 -18.05 -0.45
CA GLY A 200 -3.74 -19.31 0.12
C GLY A 200 -5.15 -19.69 -0.37
N ASP A 201 -5.59 -20.90 -0.05
CA ASP A 201 -6.88 -21.46 -0.51
C ASP A 201 -8.11 -20.92 0.22
N GLN A 202 -7.93 -20.20 1.32
CA GLN A 202 -9.05 -19.67 2.09
C GLN A 202 -9.69 -18.48 1.39
N GLY A 203 -11.02 -18.38 1.46
CA GLY A 203 -11.76 -17.22 0.95
C GLY A 203 -11.35 -15.93 1.65
N GLY A 204 -11.13 -14.87 0.88
CA GLY A 204 -10.78 -13.56 1.40
C GLY A 204 -11.98 -12.77 1.88
N TYR A 205 -11.73 -11.80 2.71
CA TYR A 205 -12.70 -10.78 3.09
C TYR A 205 -11.97 -9.52 3.58
N VAL A 206 -12.65 -8.38 3.48
CA VAL A 206 -12.22 -7.12 4.08
C VAL A 206 -13.27 -6.64 5.07
N PHE A 207 -12.83 -6.04 6.16
CA PHE A 207 -13.73 -5.39 7.12
C PHE A 207 -13.38 -3.91 7.29
N PHE A 208 -14.37 -3.13 7.67
CA PHE A 208 -14.30 -1.68 7.74
C PHE A 208 -14.46 -1.20 9.19
N SER A 209 -14.05 0.04 9.44
CA SER A 209 -14.08 0.65 10.78
C SER A 209 -15.47 0.73 11.41
N ASP A 210 -16.52 0.70 10.60
CA ASP A 210 -17.91 0.68 11.07
C ASP A 210 -18.44 -0.74 11.41
N GLY A 211 -17.58 -1.77 11.31
CA GLY A 211 -17.93 -3.17 11.55
C GLY A 211 -18.62 -3.86 10.37
N SER A 212 -18.78 -3.18 9.24
CA SER A 212 -19.21 -3.80 7.99
C SER A 212 -18.08 -4.64 7.39
N TRP A 213 -18.41 -5.58 6.51
CA TRP A 213 -17.41 -6.40 5.82
C TRP A 213 -17.91 -6.86 4.44
N TYR A 214 -16.95 -7.26 3.59
CA TYR A 214 -17.20 -7.71 2.21
C TYR A 214 -16.33 -8.93 1.89
N ASP A 215 -16.89 -9.95 1.25
CA ASP A 215 -16.24 -11.22 0.93
C ASP A 215 -15.98 -11.43 -0.58
N GLY A 216 -16.13 -10.38 -1.38
CA GLY A 216 -16.00 -10.44 -2.84
C GLY A 216 -17.34 -10.61 -3.57
N THR A 217 -18.39 -11.01 -2.87
CA THR A 217 -19.74 -11.21 -3.44
C THR A 217 -20.81 -10.45 -2.68
N THR A 218 -20.72 -10.43 -1.35
CA THR A 218 -21.75 -9.88 -0.50
C THR A 218 -21.16 -8.84 0.44
N TYR A 219 -21.79 -7.66 0.45
CA TYR A 219 -21.51 -6.62 1.43
C TYR A 219 -22.46 -6.71 2.61
N TRP A 220 -21.90 -6.88 3.81
CA TRP A 220 -22.61 -6.96 5.07
C TRP A 220 -22.52 -5.64 5.82
N SER A 221 -23.66 -4.97 6.01
CA SER A 221 -23.71 -3.68 6.70
C SER A 221 -24.00 -3.88 8.18
N SER A 222 -23.13 -3.33 9.03
CA SER A 222 -23.36 -3.29 10.49
C SER A 222 -24.62 -2.49 10.88
N LYS A 223 -25.04 -1.54 10.03
CA LYS A 223 -26.19 -0.65 10.29
C LYS A 223 -27.55 -1.29 10.04
N ASN A 224 -27.60 -2.29 9.18
CA ASN A 224 -28.89 -2.85 8.72
C ASN A 224 -29.36 -4.04 9.55
N GLY A 225 -28.68 -4.43 10.62
CA GLY A 225 -29.09 -5.53 11.50
C GLY A 225 -29.38 -6.85 10.75
N GLY A 226 -28.94 -6.91 9.47
CA GLY A 226 -29.15 -8.08 8.64
C GLY A 226 -28.48 -9.28 9.29
N ALA A 227 -29.10 -10.45 9.14
CA ALA A 227 -28.53 -11.71 9.56
C ALA A 227 -27.26 -11.97 8.75
N GLY A 228 -26.19 -11.27 9.13
CA GLY A 228 -24.85 -11.50 8.64
C GLY A 228 -24.34 -12.83 9.15
N ASP A 229 -23.23 -13.27 8.58
CA ASP A 229 -22.51 -14.39 9.15
C ASP A 229 -22.02 -14.00 10.56
N GLU A 230 -22.71 -14.51 11.58
CA GLU A 230 -22.39 -14.24 12.98
C GLU A 230 -20.96 -14.72 13.32
N ALA A 231 -20.51 -15.80 12.70
CA ALA A 231 -19.17 -16.33 12.89
C ALA A 231 -18.12 -15.36 12.35
N ARG A 232 -18.34 -14.78 11.18
CA ARG A 232 -17.43 -13.76 10.60
C ARG A 232 -17.40 -12.49 11.45
N SER A 233 -18.54 -12.01 11.88
CA SER A 233 -18.62 -10.84 12.77
C SER A 233 -17.93 -11.07 14.10
N ALA A 234 -18.05 -12.26 14.68
CA ALA A 234 -17.34 -12.64 15.90
C ALA A 234 -15.82 -12.73 15.68
N GLU A 235 -15.37 -13.24 14.55
CA GLU A 235 -13.95 -13.28 14.17
C GLU A 235 -13.38 -11.87 14.03
N ILE A 236 -14.03 -10.97 13.31
CA ILE A 236 -13.62 -9.57 13.16
C ILE A 236 -13.50 -8.90 14.53
N ASN A 237 -14.50 -9.06 15.39
CA ASN A 237 -14.45 -8.52 16.75
C ASN A 237 -13.30 -9.09 17.57
N ARG A 238 -13.00 -10.38 17.42
CA ARG A 238 -11.87 -11.03 18.08
C ARG A 238 -10.53 -10.45 17.60
N ILE A 239 -10.34 -10.33 16.29
CA ILE A 239 -9.13 -9.76 15.68
C ILE A 239 -8.92 -8.32 16.17
N THR A 240 -9.95 -7.48 16.07
CA THR A 240 -9.89 -6.08 16.49
C THR A 240 -9.59 -5.93 17.98
N THR A 241 -10.25 -6.75 18.82
CA THR A 241 -10.02 -6.75 20.28
C THR A 241 -8.60 -7.17 20.60
N LEU A 242 -8.09 -8.23 19.95
CA LEU A 242 -6.74 -8.74 20.18
C LEU A 242 -5.70 -7.73 19.72
N SER A 243 -5.85 -7.12 18.52
CA SER A 243 -4.97 -6.06 18.04
C SER A 243 -4.88 -4.90 19.03
N ASN A 244 -6.03 -4.41 19.51
CA ASN A 244 -6.06 -3.34 20.50
C ASN A 244 -5.36 -3.73 21.81
N ARG A 245 -5.46 -4.98 22.25
CA ARG A 245 -4.77 -5.46 23.45
C ARG A 245 -3.26 -5.61 23.25
N VAL A 246 -2.82 -6.05 22.08
CA VAL A 246 -1.39 -6.12 21.70
C VAL A 246 -0.77 -4.75 21.74
N LEU A 247 -1.42 -3.75 21.12
CA LEU A 247 -0.96 -2.36 21.10
C LEU A 247 -0.97 -1.73 22.49
N ALA A 248 -2.08 -1.80 23.22
CA ALA A 248 -2.21 -1.20 24.54
C ALA A 248 -1.29 -1.84 25.58
N GLY A 249 -1.00 -3.12 25.42
CA GLY A 249 -0.13 -3.89 26.33
C GLY A 249 1.36 -3.83 25.96
N ASN A 250 1.71 -3.16 24.86
CA ASN A 250 3.08 -3.18 24.31
C ASN A 250 3.66 -4.61 24.28
N TYR A 251 2.88 -5.56 23.76
CA TYR A 251 3.14 -6.99 23.86
C TYR A 251 4.54 -7.39 23.36
N TYR A 252 4.93 -6.88 22.19
CA TYR A 252 6.24 -7.20 21.61
C TYR A 252 7.39 -6.47 22.31
N GLY A 253 7.17 -5.25 22.82
CA GLY A 253 8.20 -4.52 23.58
C GLY A 253 8.54 -5.16 24.94
N THR A 254 7.65 -5.99 25.48
CA THR A 254 7.92 -6.74 26.72
C THR A 254 8.67 -8.04 26.47
N ALA A 255 8.61 -8.60 25.25
CA ALA A 255 9.29 -9.85 24.91
C ALA A 255 10.82 -9.70 24.83
N GLU A 256 11.34 -8.53 24.49
CA GLU A 256 12.77 -8.24 24.46
C GLU A 256 13.43 -8.14 25.85
N GLN A 257 12.65 -8.12 26.92
CA GLN A 257 13.15 -8.04 28.31
C GLN A 257 13.21 -9.39 29.03
N SER A 258 12.92 -10.48 28.34
CA SER A 258 13.10 -11.81 28.90
C SER A 258 14.51 -12.31 28.59
N PRO A 259 15.35 -12.60 29.60
CA PRO A 259 16.75 -13.00 29.45
C PRO A 259 16.89 -14.37 28.79
#